data_f8139da6e4ac5d3efe275feae38b11c2
#
_entry.id   f8139da6e4ac5d3efe275feae38b11c2
#
_cell.length_a   1.000
_cell.length_b   1.000
_cell.length_c   1.000
_cell.angle_alpha   90.00
_cell.angle_beta   90.00
_cell.angle_gamma   90.00
#
_symmetry.space_group_name_H-M   'P 1'
#
loop_
_entity.id
_entity.type
_entity.pdbx_description
1 polymer ?
#
loop_
_entity_poly.entity_id
_entity_poly.type
_entity_poly.pdbx_seq_one_letter_code
_entity_poly.pdbx_strand_id
1 'polypeptide(L)'
;SIEKTTVMEFLNLPDELQAFTNVTVRTMFNKSVDQNLLAKLTQRNGFDNALNNPKKDRLRLDGPRLGFVTFTGNTANILQADKSVGGFEAFPMMFQFGYQFEKQYLNEGKIQALFEFVPMITGVDQGYFIPGFSLLHGLRSNINGWEFALGPTINLSPKSRGYYDTTNTWHREQDWTNNPENEGVKNPFTIKERLDSRGDYAIQTGFVLAFGRTFKSGKLNLPVNMYVIPGKDGFRIGASLGFNAKNK
;
A
#
# COMPACT_ATOMS: atom_id res chain seq x y z
N SER A 1 -11.66 9.50 -50.19
CA SER A 1 -11.20 10.18 -48.96
C SER A 1 -12.41 10.75 -48.26
N ILE A 2 -12.64 10.33 -47.03
CA ILE A 2 -13.69 10.89 -46.15
C ILE A 2 -13.25 12.34 -45.88
N GLU A 3 -14.08 13.31 -46.24
CA GLU A 3 -13.79 14.68 -45.92
C GLU A 3 -13.85 14.90 -44.39
N LYS A 4 -12.93 15.69 -43.89
CA LYS A 4 -12.77 16.00 -42.47
C LYS A 4 -14.07 16.56 -41.84
N THR A 5 -14.80 17.37 -42.60
CA THR A 5 -16.06 18.00 -42.22
C THR A 5 -17.15 16.95 -41.92
N THR A 6 -17.26 15.92 -42.76
CA THR A 6 -18.25 14.86 -42.61
C THR A 6 -18.10 14.06 -41.30
N VAL A 7 -16.86 13.78 -40.85
CA VAL A 7 -16.61 13.07 -39.61
C VAL A 7 -16.98 13.93 -38.41
N MET A 8 -16.71 15.22 -38.47
CA MET A 8 -16.99 16.15 -37.38
C MET A 8 -18.49 16.42 -37.20
N GLU A 9 -19.22 16.55 -38.30
CA GLU A 9 -20.68 16.69 -38.28
C GLU A 9 -21.37 15.44 -37.75
N PHE A 10 -20.86 14.26 -38.10
CA PHE A 10 -21.41 12.99 -37.65
C PHE A 10 -21.25 12.81 -36.11
N LEU A 11 -20.14 13.26 -35.54
CA LEU A 11 -19.87 13.08 -34.11
C LEU A 11 -20.51 14.15 -33.23
N ASN A 12 -20.99 15.26 -33.79
CA ASN A 12 -21.63 16.38 -33.06
C ASN A 12 -20.92 16.75 -31.74
N LEU A 13 -19.60 16.82 -31.78
CA LEU A 13 -18.76 17.00 -30.60
C LEU A 13 -18.60 18.50 -30.25
N PRO A 14 -18.48 18.85 -28.97
CA PRO A 14 -18.11 20.19 -28.54
C PRO A 14 -16.79 20.66 -29.17
N ASP A 15 -16.64 21.95 -29.40
CA ASP A 15 -15.49 22.56 -30.09
C ASP A 15 -14.13 22.09 -29.59
N GLU A 16 -14.00 21.86 -28.28
CA GLU A 16 -12.76 21.38 -27.65
C GLU A 16 -12.41 19.95 -28.07
N LEU A 17 -13.41 19.07 -28.11
CA LEU A 17 -13.25 17.70 -28.57
C LEU A 17 -13.11 17.59 -30.07
N GLN A 18 -13.72 18.53 -30.82
CA GLN A 18 -13.52 18.64 -32.26
C GLN A 18 -12.07 18.92 -32.63
N ALA A 19 -11.40 19.80 -31.90
CA ALA A 19 -9.98 20.10 -32.10
C ALA A 19 -9.11 18.86 -31.88
N PHE A 20 -9.38 18.08 -30.83
CA PHE A 20 -8.69 16.82 -30.56
C PHE A 20 -8.91 15.76 -31.64
N THR A 21 -10.16 15.57 -32.07
CA THR A 21 -10.52 14.62 -33.13
C THR A 21 -9.85 14.98 -34.43
N ASN A 22 -9.73 16.26 -34.73
CA ASN A 22 -9.02 16.74 -35.91
C ASN A 22 -7.55 16.32 -35.94
N VAL A 23 -6.84 16.41 -34.83
CA VAL A 23 -5.46 15.97 -34.72
C VAL A 23 -5.35 14.45 -34.90
N THR A 24 -6.25 13.70 -34.26
CA THR A 24 -6.26 12.23 -34.34
C THR A 24 -6.55 11.76 -35.79
N VAL A 25 -7.53 12.32 -36.45
CA VAL A 25 -7.88 11.96 -37.86
C VAL A 25 -6.71 12.29 -38.79
N ARG A 26 -6.06 13.43 -38.64
CA ARG A 26 -4.89 13.78 -39.46
C ARG A 26 -3.72 12.81 -39.24
N THR A 27 -3.51 12.36 -38.02
CA THR A 27 -2.46 11.38 -37.68
C THR A 27 -2.76 10.02 -38.29
N MET A 28 -3.99 9.54 -38.21
CA MET A 28 -4.42 8.27 -38.81
C MET A 28 -4.26 8.24 -40.33
N PHE A 29 -4.48 9.35 -41.02
CA PHE A 29 -4.32 9.43 -42.46
C PHE A 29 -2.93 9.90 -42.94
N ASN A 30 -1.95 9.87 -42.04
CA ASN A 30 -0.54 10.24 -42.32
C ASN A 30 -0.39 11.62 -42.99
N LYS A 31 -1.28 12.56 -42.65
CA LYS A 31 -1.18 13.96 -43.07
C LYS A 31 -0.34 14.75 -42.06
N SER A 32 0.30 15.80 -42.52
CA SER A 32 1.11 16.68 -41.62
C SER A 32 0.26 17.20 -40.47
N VAL A 33 0.70 16.90 -39.26
CA VAL A 33 0.07 17.42 -38.03
C VAL A 33 0.44 18.88 -37.87
N ASP A 34 -0.53 19.75 -37.66
CA ASP A 34 -0.27 21.14 -37.32
C ASP A 34 0.40 21.24 -35.97
N GLN A 35 1.72 21.52 -35.99
CA GLN A 35 2.53 21.60 -34.76
C GLN A 35 2.06 22.75 -33.87
N ASN A 36 1.49 23.83 -34.41
CA ASN A 36 0.96 24.94 -33.62
C ASN A 36 -0.33 24.52 -32.91
N LEU A 37 -1.18 23.73 -33.55
CA LEU A 37 -2.38 23.20 -32.94
C LEU A 37 -2.03 22.19 -31.85
N LEU A 38 -1.06 21.30 -32.10
CA LEU A 38 -0.57 20.36 -31.13
C LEU A 38 -0.01 21.08 -29.86
N ALA A 39 0.83 22.10 -30.06
CA ALA A 39 1.37 22.92 -29.00
C ALA A 39 0.27 23.63 -28.18
N LYS A 40 -0.75 24.20 -28.86
CA LYS A 40 -1.90 24.83 -28.18
C LYS A 40 -2.73 23.85 -27.38
N LEU A 41 -2.99 22.64 -27.90
CA LEU A 41 -3.73 21.60 -27.20
C LEU A 41 -2.94 21.11 -25.96
N THR A 42 -1.64 20.94 -26.10
CA THR A 42 -0.75 20.54 -25.01
C THR A 42 -0.68 21.62 -23.91
N GLN A 43 -0.60 22.92 -24.32
CA GLN A 43 -0.62 24.04 -23.36
C GLN A 43 -1.99 24.22 -22.68
N ARG A 44 -3.08 24.10 -23.42
CA ARG A 44 -4.44 24.38 -22.94
C ARG A 44 -4.93 23.30 -21.98
N ASN A 45 -4.55 22.05 -22.18
CA ASN A 45 -5.01 20.94 -21.36
C ASN A 45 -4.06 20.60 -20.19
N GLY A 46 -2.92 21.26 -20.07
CA GLY A 46 -1.95 20.95 -19.02
C GLY A 46 -1.41 19.51 -19.04
N PHE A 47 -1.72 18.77 -20.12
CA PHE A 47 -1.25 17.40 -20.34
C PHE A 47 0.20 17.42 -20.78
N ASP A 48 1.05 17.66 -19.81
CA ASP A 48 2.46 17.39 -19.96
C ASP A 48 2.63 15.87 -19.84
N ASN A 49 2.31 15.19 -20.94
CA ASN A 49 2.31 13.74 -20.96
C ASN A 49 3.71 13.23 -20.59
N ALA A 50 3.79 12.49 -19.48
CA ALA A 50 5.06 11.96 -18.97
C ALA A 50 5.77 11.07 -20.00
N LEU A 51 5.06 10.51 -20.98
CA LEU A 51 5.62 9.76 -22.10
C LEU A 51 6.29 10.66 -23.14
N ASN A 52 5.84 11.91 -23.27
CA ASN A 52 6.33 12.88 -24.26
C ASN A 52 7.27 13.92 -23.68
N ASN A 53 7.49 13.93 -22.37
CA ASN A 53 8.42 14.84 -21.71
C ASN A 53 9.58 14.09 -21.06
N PRO A 54 10.62 13.70 -21.81
CA PRO A 54 11.78 12.96 -21.30
C PRO A 54 12.63 13.77 -20.30
N LYS A 55 12.42 15.08 -20.20
CA LYS A 55 13.21 15.98 -19.35
C LYS A 55 12.65 16.19 -17.95
N LYS A 56 11.43 15.77 -17.64
CA LYS A 56 10.94 15.77 -16.27
C LYS A 56 11.61 14.64 -15.50
N ASP A 57 12.39 15.00 -14.52
CA ASP A 57 12.97 14.10 -13.53
C ASP A 57 11.82 13.29 -12.88
N ARG A 58 11.58 12.09 -13.42
CA ARG A 58 10.63 11.16 -12.82
C ARG A 58 11.20 10.70 -11.49
N LEU A 59 10.53 11.08 -10.43
CA LEU A 59 10.84 10.55 -9.12
C LEU A 59 10.36 9.11 -9.07
N ARG A 60 11.26 8.13 -9.25
CA ARG A 60 10.99 6.72 -8.96
C ARG A 60 11.59 6.43 -7.60
N LEU A 61 10.80 5.83 -6.74
CA LEU A 61 11.20 5.53 -5.36
C LEU A 61 11.27 4.02 -5.11
N ASP A 62 11.60 3.24 -6.13
CA ASP A 62 11.97 1.84 -5.94
C ASP A 62 13.20 1.78 -5.02
N GLY A 63 13.16 0.96 -4.00
CA GLY A 63 14.30 0.83 -3.11
C GLY A 63 14.00 0.17 -1.78
N PRO A 64 15.06 -0.09 -0.99
CA PRO A 64 14.92 -0.65 0.33
C PRO A 64 14.15 0.29 1.26
N ARG A 65 13.38 -0.33 2.16
CA ARG A 65 12.61 0.32 3.21
C ARG A 65 13.00 -0.26 4.55
N LEU A 66 13.30 0.63 5.50
CA LEU A 66 13.58 0.29 6.88
C LEU A 66 12.63 1.07 7.77
N GLY A 67 12.17 0.48 8.86
CA GLY A 67 11.24 1.19 9.73
C GLY A 67 10.90 0.44 10.99
N PHE A 68 9.92 0.97 11.70
CA PHE A 68 9.34 0.39 12.90
C PHE A 68 7.83 0.39 12.79
N VAL A 69 7.21 -0.60 13.38
CA VAL A 69 5.76 -0.68 13.60
C VAL A 69 5.49 -0.87 15.08
N THR A 70 4.54 -0.10 15.60
CA THR A 70 4.00 -0.29 16.94
C THR A 70 2.57 -0.81 16.85
N PHE A 71 2.23 -1.68 17.79
CA PHE A 71 0.91 -2.27 17.95
C PHE A 71 0.23 -1.65 19.17
N THR A 72 -1.08 -1.44 19.08
CA THR A 72 -1.88 -0.86 20.16
C THR A 72 -3.04 -1.78 20.53
N GLY A 73 -3.74 -1.46 21.61
CA GLY A 73 -4.95 -2.17 22.03
C GLY A 73 -4.67 -3.62 22.46
N ASN A 74 -5.63 -4.49 22.23
CA ASN A 74 -5.53 -5.89 22.64
C ASN A 74 -4.38 -6.64 21.95
N THR A 75 -4.05 -6.26 20.72
CA THR A 75 -2.89 -6.83 20.00
C THR A 75 -1.58 -6.59 20.77
N ALA A 76 -1.38 -5.38 21.32
CA ALA A 76 -0.20 -5.07 22.12
C ALA A 76 -0.15 -5.91 23.41
N ASN A 77 -1.29 -6.11 24.06
CA ASN A 77 -1.39 -6.95 25.27
C ASN A 77 -1.03 -8.41 24.96
N ILE A 78 -1.52 -8.95 23.84
CA ILE A 78 -1.19 -10.32 23.42
C ILE A 78 0.31 -10.46 23.10
N LEU A 79 0.91 -9.46 22.44
CA LEU A 79 2.34 -9.50 22.12
C LEU A 79 3.19 -9.55 23.39
N GLN A 80 2.81 -8.82 24.44
CA GLN A 80 3.54 -8.75 25.70
C GLN A 80 3.24 -9.92 26.65
N ALA A 81 2.14 -10.62 26.45
CA ALA A 81 1.72 -11.72 27.33
C ALA A 81 2.70 -12.89 27.26
N ASP A 82 2.66 -13.70 28.32
CA ASP A 82 3.46 -14.93 28.45
C ASP A 82 3.06 -15.96 27.36
N LYS A 83 4.04 -16.71 26.86
CA LYS A 83 3.82 -17.77 25.87
C LYS A 83 2.92 -18.89 26.40
N SER A 84 2.91 -19.14 27.69
CA SER A 84 2.05 -20.16 28.30
C SER A 84 0.55 -19.87 28.05
N VAL A 85 0.16 -18.62 27.99
CA VAL A 85 -1.20 -18.17 27.69
C VAL A 85 -1.36 -17.73 26.21
N GLY A 86 -0.44 -18.11 25.34
CA GLY A 86 -0.48 -17.80 23.91
C GLY A 86 0.00 -16.41 23.54
N GLY A 87 0.68 -15.72 24.43
CA GLY A 87 1.38 -14.48 24.15
C GLY A 87 2.72 -14.71 23.42
N PHE A 88 3.42 -13.65 23.16
CA PHE A 88 4.67 -13.69 22.40
C PHE A 88 5.90 -13.29 23.22
N GLU A 89 5.71 -12.77 24.43
CA GLU A 89 6.80 -12.19 25.25
C GLU A 89 7.61 -11.15 24.46
N ALA A 90 6.92 -10.40 23.61
CA ALA A 90 7.51 -9.46 22.68
C ALA A 90 7.13 -8.02 23.03
N PHE A 91 8.06 -7.11 22.80
CA PHE A 91 7.76 -5.70 22.89
C PHE A 91 6.82 -5.28 21.73
N PRO A 92 5.76 -4.47 21.98
CA PRO A 92 4.77 -4.16 20.95
C PRO A 92 5.23 -3.13 19.93
N MET A 93 6.53 -2.95 19.77
CA MET A 93 7.17 -2.19 18.70
C MET A 93 8.26 -3.06 18.07
N MET A 94 8.18 -3.28 16.79
CA MET A 94 9.06 -4.19 16.05
C MET A 94 9.71 -3.49 14.88
N PHE A 95 10.94 -3.88 14.57
CA PHE A 95 11.64 -3.44 13.38
C PHE A 95 11.03 -4.08 12.12
N GLN A 96 11.06 -3.31 11.03
CA GLN A 96 10.63 -3.74 9.71
C GLN A 96 11.68 -3.43 8.67
N PHE A 97 11.88 -4.37 7.76
CA PHE A 97 12.64 -4.12 6.55
C PHE A 97 11.94 -4.72 5.34
N GLY A 98 12.15 -4.13 4.19
CA GLY A 98 11.51 -4.58 2.97
C GLY A 98 12.02 -3.82 1.75
N TYR A 99 11.26 -3.90 0.70
CA TYR A 99 11.55 -3.22 -0.55
C TYR A 99 10.28 -2.63 -1.14
N GLN A 100 10.34 -1.42 -1.67
CA GLN A 100 9.26 -0.81 -2.42
C GLN A 100 9.52 -0.92 -3.91
N PHE A 101 8.57 -1.49 -4.63
CA PHE A 101 8.48 -1.42 -6.08
C PHE A 101 7.40 -0.42 -6.44
N GLU A 102 7.72 0.52 -7.31
CA GLU A 102 6.83 1.60 -7.68
C GLU A 102 6.60 1.64 -9.18
N LYS A 103 5.34 1.78 -9.59
CA LYS A 103 4.96 2.02 -10.97
C LYS A 103 4.06 3.24 -11.07
N GLN A 104 4.57 4.29 -11.68
CA GLN A 104 3.80 5.48 -12.01
C GLN A 104 2.99 5.20 -13.29
N TYR A 105 1.70 5.51 -13.26
CA TYR A 105 0.82 5.39 -14.42
C TYR A 105 0.27 6.74 -14.87
N LEU A 106 0.27 7.75 -14.00
CA LEU A 106 -0.08 9.12 -14.31
C LEU A 106 1.00 10.05 -13.75
N ASN A 107 1.43 11.01 -14.56
CA ASN A 107 2.34 12.08 -14.11
C ASN A 107 1.98 13.35 -14.87
N GLU A 108 1.04 14.10 -14.31
CA GLU A 108 0.52 15.32 -14.91
C GLU A 108 0.81 16.53 -14.03
N GLY A 109 1.49 17.51 -14.62
CA GLY A 109 1.75 18.79 -13.98
C GLY A 109 2.35 18.65 -12.57
N LYS A 110 1.52 18.85 -11.57
CA LYS A 110 1.92 18.89 -10.15
C LYS A 110 1.75 17.58 -9.41
N ILE A 111 1.07 16.59 -9.99
CA ILE A 111 0.65 15.35 -9.33
C ILE A 111 1.10 14.13 -10.11
N GLN A 112 1.51 13.11 -9.39
CA GLN A 112 1.74 11.75 -9.89
C GLN A 112 0.72 10.80 -9.25
N ALA A 113 0.22 9.85 -10.04
CA ALA A 113 -0.50 8.70 -9.49
C ALA A 113 0.32 7.44 -9.75
N LEU A 114 0.38 6.58 -8.74
CA LEU A 114 1.31 5.45 -8.72
C LEU A 114 0.73 4.25 -7.99
N PHE A 115 1.20 3.09 -8.37
CA PHE A 115 1.02 1.85 -7.63
C PHE A 115 2.33 1.46 -6.95
N GLU A 116 2.21 0.98 -5.72
CA GLU A 116 3.33 0.46 -4.95
C GLU A 116 3.05 -0.98 -4.52
N PHE A 117 4.04 -1.83 -4.70
CA PHE A 117 4.10 -3.15 -4.09
C PHE A 117 5.22 -3.14 -3.06
N VAL A 118 4.87 -3.39 -1.80
CA VAL A 118 5.80 -3.26 -0.67
C VAL A 118 5.83 -4.56 0.13
N PRO A 119 6.66 -5.55 -0.27
CA PRO A 119 6.96 -6.70 0.57
C PRO A 119 7.81 -6.26 1.77
N MET A 120 7.46 -6.76 2.96
CA MET A 120 8.13 -6.43 4.22
C MET A 120 8.23 -7.65 5.13
N ILE A 121 9.25 -7.66 5.96
CA ILE A 121 9.44 -8.62 7.05
C ILE A 121 9.47 -7.82 8.36
N THR A 122 8.74 -8.29 9.35
CA THR A 122 8.57 -7.62 10.65
C THR A 122 9.04 -8.52 11.78
N GLY A 123 9.65 -7.95 12.84
CA GLY A 123 9.89 -8.63 14.11
C GLY A 123 11.22 -9.38 14.21
N VAL A 124 12.10 -9.25 13.23
CA VAL A 124 13.41 -9.95 13.22
C VAL A 124 14.29 -9.54 14.41
N ASP A 125 14.16 -8.30 14.86
CA ASP A 125 14.82 -7.75 16.06
C ASP A 125 14.45 -8.47 17.35
N GLN A 126 13.32 -9.17 17.37
CA GLN A 126 12.81 -9.92 18.51
C GLN A 126 12.68 -11.42 18.23
N GLY A 127 13.33 -11.91 17.17
CA GLY A 127 13.33 -13.33 16.80
C GLY A 127 12.05 -13.80 16.09
N TYR A 128 11.18 -12.89 15.66
CA TYR A 128 9.98 -13.22 14.90
C TYR A 128 10.18 -12.97 13.40
N PHE A 129 9.60 -13.84 12.60
CA PHE A 129 9.59 -13.71 11.16
C PHE A 129 8.14 -13.59 10.67
N ILE A 130 7.70 -12.35 10.48
CA ILE A 130 6.35 -12.02 10.06
C ILE A 130 6.41 -11.42 8.66
N PRO A 131 6.33 -12.25 7.60
CA PRO A 131 6.33 -11.76 6.23
C PRO A 131 4.97 -11.16 5.88
N GLY A 132 5.00 -10.13 5.05
CA GLY A 132 3.80 -9.50 4.56
C GLY A 132 4.07 -8.65 3.34
N PHE A 133 3.02 -8.17 2.71
CA PHE A 133 3.13 -7.20 1.63
C PHE A 133 1.91 -6.28 1.60
N SER A 134 2.11 -5.11 1.04
CA SER A 134 1.06 -4.13 0.80
C SER A 134 1.00 -3.78 -0.68
N LEU A 135 -0.22 -3.62 -1.19
CA LEU A 135 -0.49 -3.08 -2.53
C LEU A 135 -1.15 -1.72 -2.35
N LEU A 136 -0.42 -0.67 -2.64
CA LEU A 136 -0.89 0.68 -2.38
C LEU A 136 -1.13 1.44 -3.68
N HIS A 137 -2.17 2.24 -3.67
CA HIS A 137 -2.43 3.26 -4.67
C HIS A 137 -2.09 4.61 -4.06
N GLY A 138 -1.15 5.32 -4.67
CA GLY A 138 -0.60 6.57 -4.15
C GLY A 138 -0.79 7.76 -5.06
N LEU A 139 -0.88 8.92 -4.44
CA LEU A 139 -0.81 10.23 -5.10
C LEU A 139 0.39 10.98 -4.52
N ARG A 140 1.30 11.45 -5.38
CA ARG A 140 2.49 12.18 -4.99
C ARG A 140 2.55 13.55 -5.65
N SER A 141 2.96 14.55 -4.88
CA SER A 141 3.21 15.89 -5.39
C SER A 141 4.60 15.98 -6.03
N ASN A 142 4.64 16.44 -7.28
CA ASN A 142 5.88 16.74 -8.01
C ASN A 142 6.63 17.97 -7.47
N ILE A 143 5.95 18.83 -6.71
CA ILE A 143 6.51 20.11 -6.25
C ILE A 143 7.29 19.92 -4.96
N ASN A 144 6.66 19.33 -3.95
CA ASN A 144 7.17 19.29 -2.58
C ASN A 144 7.39 17.85 -2.06
N GLY A 145 7.11 16.83 -2.87
CA GLY A 145 7.35 15.43 -2.56
C GLY A 145 6.40 14.82 -1.52
N TRP A 146 5.32 15.51 -1.14
CA TRP A 146 4.28 14.92 -0.30
C TRP A 146 3.57 13.80 -1.03
N GLU A 147 3.26 12.75 -0.29
CA GLU A 147 2.62 11.55 -0.79
C GLU A 147 1.54 11.08 0.17
N PHE A 148 0.44 10.63 -0.41
CA PHE A 148 -0.62 9.90 0.28
C PHE A 148 -0.86 8.60 -0.46
N ALA A 149 -0.92 7.48 0.27
CA ALA A 149 -1.17 6.18 -0.33
C ALA A 149 -2.14 5.36 0.54
N LEU A 150 -2.90 4.50 -0.11
CA LEU A 150 -3.84 3.62 0.57
C LEU A 150 -3.97 2.30 -0.19
N GLY A 151 -4.32 1.25 0.53
CA GLY A 151 -4.57 -0.04 -0.10
C GLY A 151 -4.52 -1.24 0.85
N PRO A 152 -4.79 -2.44 0.33
CA PRO A 152 -4.77 -3.65 1.11
C PRO A 152 -3.37 -4.07 1.53
N THR A 153 -3.29 -4.71 2.69
CA THR A 153 -2.09 -5.37 3.18
C THR A 153 -2.41 -6.78 3.65
N ILE A 154 -1.45 -7.67 3.46
CA ILE A 154 -1.53 -9.07 3.88
C ILE A 154 -0.26 -9.39 4.65
N ASN A 155 -0.39 -10.08 5.76
CA ASN A 155 0.74 -10.65 6.51
C ASN A 155 0.39 -12.03 7.09
N LEU A 156 1.42 -12.83 7.33
CA LEU A 156 1.28 -14.13 7.96
C LEU A 156 1.63 -13.99 9.46
N SER A 157 0.76 -14.52 10.31
CA SER A 157 1.00 -14.55 11.75
C SER A 157 0.30 -15.74 12.39
N PRO A 158 0.85 -16.30 13.48
CA PRO A 158 0.24 -17.44 14.14
C PRO A 158 -1.06 -17.04 14.85
N LYS A 159 -2.08 -17.85 14.68
CA LYS A 159 -3.40 -17.70 15.28
C LYS A 159 -3.91 -19.02 15.82
N SER A 160 -4.73 -18.95 16.84
CA SER A 160 -5.50 -20.08 17.35
C SER A 160 -6.97 -19.74 17.51
N ARG A 161 -7.79 -20.76 17.35
CA ARG A 161 -9.18 -20.74 17.82
C ARG A 161 -9.19 -21.13 19.31
N GLY A 162 -9.99 -20.44 20.10
CA GLY A 162 -10.07 -20.68 21.52
C GLY A 162 -11.19 -19.87 22.16
N TYR A 163 -11.16 -19.84 23.48
CA TYR A 163 -12.16 -19.18 24.31
C TYR A 163 -11.52 -18.51 25.53
N TYR A 164 -12.24 -17.57 26.11
CA TYR A 164 -11.94 -17.01 27.40
C TYR A 164 -12.83 -17.70 28.44
N ASP A 165 -12.23 -18.18 29.53
CA ASP A 165 -12.93 -18.75 30.68
C ASP A 165 -13.57 -17.65 31.55
N THR A 166 -14.19 -18.05 32.65
CA THR A 166 -14.82 -17.14 33.62
C THR A 166 -13.82 -16.20 34.33
N THR A 167 -12.54 -16.55 34.33
CA THR A 167 -11.45 -15.72 34.86
C THR A 167 -10.81 -14.81 33.79
N ASN A 168 -11.40 -14.80 32.57
CA ASN A 168 -10.87 -14.08 31.43
C ASN A 168 -9.49 -14.58 30.99
N THR A 169 -9.17 -15.84 31.25
CA THR A 169 -7.95 -16.51 30.78
C THR A 169 -8.21 -17.15 29.42
N TRP A 170 -7.24 -17.03 28.53
CA TRP A 170 -7.35 -17.59 27.17
C TRP A 170 -6.90 -19.05 27.14
N HIS A 171 -7.77 -19.90 26.58
CA HIS A 171 -7.52 -21.30 26.31
C HIS A 171 -7.77 -21.62 24.85
N ARG A 172 -6.98 -22.52 24.25
CA ARG A 172 -7.25 -22.99 22.89
C ARG A 172 -8.42 -23.93 22.87
N GLU A 173 -9.14 -24.00 21.78
CA GLU A 173 -10.29 -24.90 21.60
C GLU A 173 -9.92 -26.37 21.88
N GLN A 174 -8.74 -26.78 21.43
CA GLN A 174 -8.20 -28.12 21.68
C GLN A 174 -7.90 -28.41 23.16
N ASP A 175 -7.63 -27.39 23.97
CA ASP A 175 -7.36 -27.57 25.40
C ASP A 175 -8.63 -28.03 26.15
N TRP A 176 -9.82 -27.61 25.68
CA TRP A 176 -11.11 -28.13 26.16
C TRP A 176 -11.30 -29.59 25.80
N THR A 177 -11.09 -29.92 24.51
CA THR A 177 -11.34 -31.27 23.95
C THR A 177 -10.37 -32.31 24.52
N ASN A 178 -9.13 -31.90 24.82
CA ASN A 178 -8.10 -32.79 25.34
C ASN A 178 -8.17 -32.98 26.89
N ASN A 179 -9.03 -32.22 27.57
CA ASN A 179 -9.22 -32.41 29.02
C ASN A 179 -10.18 -33.58 29.26
N PRO A 180 -9.73 -34.67 29.93
CA PRO A 180 -10.58 -35.81 30.22
C PRO A 180 -11.86 -35.48 31.02
N GLU A 181 -11.82 -34.43 31.84
CA GLU A 181 -12.98 -33.98 32.61
C GLU A 181 -14.10 -33.41 31.71
N ASN A 182 -13.78 -33.02 30.49
CA ASN A 182 -14.70 -32.45 29.55
C ASN A 182 -15.14 -33.45 28.47
N GLU A 183 -14.80 -34.74 28.59
CA GLU A 183 -15.14 -35.76 27.61
C GLU A 183 -16.66 -35.83 27.40
N GLY A 184 -17.08 -35.64 26.16
CA GLY A 184 -18.51 -35.65 25.77
C GLY A 184 -19.28 -34.36 26.16
N VAL A 185 -18.64 -33.39 26.80
CA VAL A 185 -19.28 -32.12 27.21
C VAL A 185 -18.96 -31.04 26.18
N LYS A 186 -20.02 -30.44 25.63
CA LYS A 186 -19.85 -29.30 24.71
C LYS A 186 -19.28 -28.08 25.45
N ASN A 187 -18.29 -27.44 24.85
CA ASN A 187 -17.71 -26.20 25.39
C ASN A 187 -18.80 -25.10 25.51
N PRO A 188 -19.05 -24.58 26.72
CA PRO A 188 -20.06 -23.54 26.95
C PRO A 188 -19.61 -22.14 26.53
N PHE A 189 -18.31 -21.95 26.29
CA PHE A 189 -17.74 -20.65 25.97
C PHE A 189 -17.79 -20.34 24.45
N THR A 190 -17.87 -19.07 24.12
CA THR A 190 -17.83 -18.61 22.73
C THR A 190 -16.43 -18.74 22.14
N ILE A 191 -16.30 -19.55 21.10
CA ILE A 191 -15.05 -19.72 20.37
C ILE A 191 -14.75 -18.46 19.55
N LYS A 192 -13.53 -17.96 19.70
CA LYS A 192 -12.98 -16.81 18.96
C LYS A 192 -11.66 -17.20 18.32
N GLU A 193 -11.24 -16.45 17.32
CA GLU A 193 -9.91 -16.53 16.72
C GLU A 193 -9.10 -15.30 17.15
N ARG A 194 -7.88 -15.51 17.62
CA ARG A 194 -6.93 -14.42 17.93
C ARG A 194 -5.50 -14.81 17.58
N LEU A 195 -4.59 -13.83 17.66
CA LEU A 195 -3.15 -14.10 17.70
C LEU A 195 -2.81 -15.00 18.89
N ASP A 196 -2.02 -16.03 18.61
CA ASP A 196 -1.54 -16.99 19.63
C ASP A 196 -0.21 -17.57 19.16
N SER A 197 0.83 -17.46 19.95
CA SER A 197 2.18 -17.94 19.62
C SER A 197 2.26 -19.46 19.42
N ARG A 198 1.27 -20.20 19.92
CA ARG A 198 1.13 -21.66 19.84
C ARG A 198 0.26 -22.12 18.68
N GLY A 199 -0.28 -21.14 17.91
CA GLY A 199 -1.21 -21.41 16.81
C GLY A 199 -0.54 -21.66 15.48
N ASP A 200 -1.36 -21.93 14.48
CA ASP A 200 -0.93 -22.12 13.10
C ASP A 200 -0.81 -20.77 12.37
N TYR A 201 0.10 -20.70 11.40
CA TYR A 201 0.24 -19.51 10.58
C TYR A 201 -1.00 -19.28 9.72
N ALA A 202 -1.62 -18.14 9.87
CA ALA A 202 -2.80 -17.72 9.15
C ALA A 202 -2.59 -16.37 8.47
N ILE A 203 -3.31 -16.17 7.37
CA ILE A 203 -3.31 -14.91 6.65
C ILE A 203 -4.11 -13.88 7.46
N GLN A 204 -3.47 -12.74 7.71
CA GLN A 204 -4.13 -11.53 8.21
C GLN A 204 -4.23 -10.50 7.09
N THR A 205 -5.42 -10.01 6.85
CA THR A 205 -5.68 -8.90 5.93
C THR A 205 -5.91 -7.61 6.70
N GLY A 206 -5.58 -6.50 6.07
CA GLY A 206 -5.81 -5.17 6.62
C GLY A 206 -5.86 -4.13 5.51
N PHE A 207 -6.05 -2.87 5.90
CA PHE A 207 -6.04 -1.74 4.98
C PHE A 207 -5.09 -0.67 5.50
N VAL A 208 -4.13 -0.28 4.66
CA VAL A 208 -3.10 0.73 4.98
C VAL A 208 -3.59 2.10 4.56
N LEU A 209 -3.40 3.07 5.44
CA LEU A 209 -3.44 4.49 5.14
C LEU A 209 -2.04 5.03 5.41
N ALA A 210 -1.37 5.53 4.38
CA ALA A 210 0.00 6.02 4.47
C ALA A 210 0.09 7.48 4.03
N PHE A 211 0.98 8.20 4.71
CA PHE A 211 1.29 9.58 4.42
C PHE A 211 2.79 9.79 4.54
N GLY A 212 3.40 10.48 3.59
CA GLY A 212 4.83 10.65 3.60
C GLY A 212 5.32 11.86 2.84
N ARG A 213 6.65 12.02 2.89
CA ARG A 213 7.35 13.04 2.12
C ARG A 213 8.70 12.53 1.67
N THR A 214 9.02 12.80 0.41
CA THR A 214 10.34 12.51 -0.13
C THR A 214 11.23 13.73 -0.03
N PHE A 215 12.38 13.56 0.64
CA PHE A 215 13.44 14.55 0.70
C PHE A 215 14.49 14.24 -0.36
N LYS A 216 14.93 15.28 -1.08
CA LYS A 216 15.98 15.16 -2.10
C LYS A 216 17.30 15.67 -1.54
N SER A 217 18.34 14.84 -1.59
CA SER A 217 19.70 15.22 -1.21
C SER A 217 20.68 14.82 -2.34
N GLY A 218 21.01 15.77 -3.21
CA GLY A 218 21.83 15.50 -4.39
C GLY A 218 21.20 14.44 -5.32
N LYS A 219 21.87 13.29 -5.46
CA LYS A 219 21.40 12.14 -6.24
C LYS A 219 20.57 11.15 -5.43
N LEU A 220 20.40 11.37 -4.14
CA LEU A 220 19.69 10.50 -3.24
C LEU A 220 18.29 11.04 -2.97
N ASN A 221 17.29 10.18 -3.04
CA ASN A 221 15.94 10.44 -2.58
C ASN A 221 15.71 9.66 -1.29
N LEU A 222 15.19 10.34 -0.29
CA LEU A 222 14.92 9.80 1.04
C LEU A 222 13.41 9.92 1.32
N PRO A 223 12.59 8.96 0.92
CA PRO A 223 11.19 8.94 1.29
C PRO A 223 11.04 8.55 2.77
N VAL A 224 10.32 9.35 3.51
CA VAL A 224 9.93 9.13 4.89
C VAL A 224 8.41 9.01 4.92
N ASN A 225 7.92 7.86 5.38
CA ASN A 225 6.48 7.57 5.39
C ASN A 225 6.04 7.14 6.78
N MET A 226 4.84 7.58 7.15
CA MET A 226 4.09 7.07 8.29
C MET A 226 2.84 6.38 7.77
N TYR A 227 2.40 5.33 8.46
CA TYR A 227 1.19 4.63 8.07
C TYR A 227 0.42 4.11 9.28
N VAL A 228 -0.87 3.89 9.08
CA VAL A 228 -1.75 3.26 10.06
C VAL A 228 -2.55 2.15 9.39
N ILE A 229 -2.72 1.05 10.11
CA ILE A 229 -3.54 -0.09 9.70
C ILE A 229 -4.53 -0.33 10.85
N PRO A 230 -5.80 0.06 10.69
CA PRO A 230 -6.83 -0.21 11.69
C PRO A 230 -7.14 -1.71 11.76
N GLY A 231 -7.37 -2.21 12.94
CA GLY A 231 -7.76 -3.59 13.20
C GLY A 231 -8.81 -3.67 14.32
N LYS A 232 -9.47 -4.81 14.46
CA LYS A 232 -10.49 -5.03 15.50
C LYS A 232 -9.88 -4.94 16.91
N ASP A 233 -8.65 -5.41 17.07
CA ASP A 233 -7.96 -5.55 18.35
C ASP A 233 -6.94 -4.43 18.60
N GLY A 234 -6.99 -3.35 17.83
CA GLY A 234 -6.11 -2.21 17.94
C GLY A 234 -5.56 -1.75 16.58
N PHE A 235 -4.66 -0.77 16.63
CA PHE A 235 -4.03 -0.21 15.44
C PHE A 235 -2.59 -0.73 15.32
N ARG A 236 -2.13 -0.86 14.08
CA ARG A 236 -0.71 -0.93 13.75
C ARG A 236 -0.30 0.43 13.18
N ILE A 237 0.65 1.09 13.83
CA ILE A 237 1.15 2.41 13.42
C ILE A 237 2.63 2.25 13.13
N GLY A 238 3.06 2.61 11.93
CA GLY A 238 4.45 2.46 11.54
C GLY A 238 5.03 3.71 10.91
N ALA A 239 6.35 3.77 10.93
CA ALA A 239 7.14 4.73 10.21
C ALA A 239 8.26 4.03 9.45
N SER A 240 8.52 4.48 8.23
CA SER A 240 9.57 3.90 7.39
C SER A 240 10.40 4.96 6.68
N LEU A 241 11.66 4.65 6.48
CA LEU A 241 12.63 5.41 5.72
C LEU A 241 13.06 4.58 4.52
N GLY A 242 13.04 5.16 3.34
CA GLY A 242 13.58 4.54 2.15
C GLY A 242 14.86 5.21 1.68
N PHE A 243 15.63 4.47 0.90
CA PHE A 243 16.84 4.94 0.24
C PHE A 243 16.73 4.64 -1.24
N ASN A 244 16.83 5.66 -2.05
CA ASN A 244 16.71 5.50 -3.49
C ASN A 244 17.73 6.39 -4.18
N ALA A 245 18.64 5.80 -4.95
CA ALA A 245 19.60 6.53 -5.75
C ALA A 245 19.00 6.90 -7.11
N LYS A 246 19.12 8.15 -7.53
CA LYS A 246 18.76 8.58 -8.88
C LYS A 246 19.63 7.82 -9.90
N ASN A 247 19.02 6.92 -10.65
CA ASN A 247 19.68 6.39 -11.84
C ASN A 247 19.82 7.53 -12.87
N LYS A 248 21.01 7.68 -13.42
CA LYS A 248 21.31 8.61 -14.51
C LYS A 248 20.53 8.26 -15.77
#